data_e4c7b2f978045aa79a27d75c0228c655
#
_entry.id   e4c7b2f978045aa79a27d75c0228c655
#
_cell.length_a   1.000
_cell.length_b   1.000
_cell.length_c   1.000
_cell.angle_alpha   90.00
_cell.angle_beta   90.00
_cell.angle_gamma   90.00
#
_symmetry.space_group_name_H-M   'P 1'
#
loop_
_entity.id
_entity.type
_entity.pdbx_description
1 polymer ?
#
loop_
_entity_poly.entity_id
_entity_poly.type
_entity_poly.pdbx_seq_one_letter_code
_entity_poly.pdbx_strand_id
1 'polypeptide(L)'
;MLRKNKDRINTENKNIINTAEDRTEKAVKYESPQILMIDCPEQVVEKIQKDGFNVETGTFGVKYKVRNNGKDKFVQTNDNIGNIIEKDIIIINMKNDKYSDEVYEDARDVCPSASYWWLDKHEIEFNPRNLASYTYSQSLQKFASKNSVIIIFADRENNTNYTNKVVKEGYIERSTDFVVSNYQFLPYEIKVQTSEPTKKYKDISNGILKNVFKNYKSVITSYCTFYRNPFKKNFYEPILKNIYNETIAYCECQENKKNEETIRNTLFMLPQCEDMYLPISNILNDVLPCLYPDMMADFVKDSWINDEKYIFPRAKELIDEKKKIEIDYKEKLLNIESLLSKEYQKYKFMYDILSSSGTGEKLVESIIECLKYIGYDTVINYDKEKENEDNEEDLHIYYNDKKDTYFIAEVKGVNGPAIEDDCNVIVKYKSRNCEKCKKSYI
;
A
#
# COMPACT_ATOMS: atom_id res chain seq x y z
N MET A 1 -19.46 -14.60 54.21
CA MET A 1 -18.10 -14.23 53.72
C MET A 1 -17.38 -15.33 52.92
N LEU A 2 -17.71 -16.61 53.11
CA LEU A 2 -17.03 -17.73 52.42
C LEU A 2 -17.46 -17.99 50.94
N ARG A 3 -18.58 -17.48 50.47
CA ARG A 3 -19.03 -17.64 49.07
C ARG A 3 -18.39 -16.61 48.08
N LYS A 4 -18.04 -15.42 48.56
CA LYS A 4 -17.39 -14.38 47.69
C LYS A 4 -15.93 -14.70 47.36
N ASN A 5 -15.25 -15.51 48.14
CA ASN A 5 -13.86 -15.90 47.82
C ASN A 5 -13.74 -17.04 46.79
N LYS A 6 -14.77 -17.89 46.64
CA LYS A 6 -14.75 -18.97 45.64
C LYS A 6 -14.92 -18.45 44.21
N ASP A 7 -15.72 -17.41 44.04
CA ASP A 7 -15.94 -16.82 42.70
C ASP A 7 -14.74 -15.99 42.22
N ARG A 8 -13.98 -15.39 43.16
CA ARG A 8 -12.74 -14.66 42.84
C ARG A 8 -11.61 -15.61 42.42
N ILE A 9 -11.44 -16.73 43.10
CA ILE A 9 -10.41 -17.75 42.77
C ILE A 9 -10.72 -18.42 41.42
N ASN A 10 -12.01 -18.64 41.09
CA ASN A 10 -12.40 -19.20 39.79
C ASN A 10 -12.25 -18.21 38.64
N THR A 11 -12.37 -16.91 38.91
CA THR A 11 -12.16 -15.88 37.87
C THR A 11 -10.66 -15.63 37.59
N GLU A 12 -9.83 -15.67 38.66
CA GLU A 12 -8.38 -15.57 38.51
C GLU A 12 -7.78 -16.82 37.85
N ASN A 13 -8.26 -18.02 38.16
CA ASN A 13 -7.83 -19.24 37.50
C ASN A 13 -8.30 -19.33 36.01
N LYS A 14 -9.47 -18.81 35.67
CA LYS A 14 -9.89 -18.71 34.27
C LYS A 14 -9.04 -17.70 33.48
N ASN A 15 -8.64 -16.59 34.07
CA ASN A 15 -7.75 -15.62 33.41
C ASN A 15 -6.31 -16.15 33.29
N ILE A 16 -5.84 -16.99 34.23
CA ILE A 16 -4.52 -17.62 34.16
C ILE A 16 -4.51 -18.75 33.10
N ILE A 17 -5.61 -19.49 32.96
CA ILE A 17 -5.72 -20.54 31.92
C ILE A 17 -5.83 -19.92 30.52
N ASN A 18 -6.60 -18.83 30.34
CA ASN A 18 -6.71 -18.14 29.04
C ASN A 18 -5.43 -17.40 28.66
N THR A 19 -4.56 -17.00 29.60
CA THR A 19 -3.23 -16.41 29.28
C THR A 19 -2.15 -17.47 29.09
N ALA A 20 -2.37 -18.73 29.46
CA ALA A 20 -1.45 -19.84 29.23
C ALA A 20 -1.69 -20.55 27.89
N GLU A 21 -2.91 -20.53 27.35
CA GLU A 21 -3.24 -21.12 26.06
C GLU A 21 -2.84 -20.23 24.87
N ASP A 22 -2.61 -18.92 25.07
CA ASP A 22 -2.18 -17.98 24.00
C ASP A 22 -0.66 -17.86 23.88
N ARG A 23 0.11 -18.59 24.69
CA ARG A 23 1.56 -18.76 24.58
C ARG A 23 1.92 -20.16 24.08
N THR A 24 1.28 -20.65 23.03
CA THR A 24 1.95 -21.61 22.18
C THR A 24 3.08 -20.85 21.51
N GLU A 25 4.31 -20.99 22.04
CA GLU A 25 5.52 -20.67 21.31
C GLU A 25 5.36 -21.32 19.94
N LYS A 26 5.18 -20.48 18.90
CA LYS A 26 5.14 -20.95 17.52
C LYS A 26 6.50 -21.63 17.29
N ALA A 27 6.52 -22.95 17.30
CA ALA A 27 7.75 -23.69 17.19
C ALA A 27 8.40 -23.32 15.86
N VAL A 28 9.54 -22.63 15.94
CA VAL A 28 10.39 -22.33 14.77
C VAL A 28 10.85 -23.68 14.24
N LYS A 29 10.47 -24.00 13.01
CA LYS A 29 10.83 -25.26 12.35
C LYS A 29 12.26 -25.25 11.81
N TYR A 30 12.67 -24.07 11.29
CA TYR A 30 13.99 -23.88 10.69
C TYR A 30 14.77 -22.83 11.51
N GLU A 31 15.90 -23.20 12.07
CA GLU A 31 16.79 -22.26 12.78
C GLU A 31 17.48 -21.30 11.80
N SER A 32 17.81 -21.78 10.60
CA SER A 32 18.34 -21.01 9.48
C SER A 32 17.46 -21.16 8.23
N PRO A 33 17.28 -20.10 7.42
CA PRO A 33 17.84 -18.75 7.57
C PRO A 33 17.14 -17.92 8.66
N GLN A 34 17.89 -17.03 9.31
CA GLN A 34 17.33 -16.01 10.17
C GLN A 34 16.85 -14.81 9.35
N ILE A 35 15.58 -14.47 9.48
CA ILE A 35 14.93 -13.44 8.67
C ILE A 35 14.56 -12.24 9.54
N LEU A 36 14.92 -11.02 9.09
CA LEU A 36 14.42 -9.77 9.66
C LEU A 36 13.43 -9.12 8.70
N MET A 37 12.21 -8.86 9.17
CA MET A 37 11.17 -8.18 8.38
C MET A 37 10.93 -6.78 8.94
N ILE A 38 11.26 -5.75 8.15
CA ILE A 38 11.17 -4.33 8.54
C ILE A 38 9.93 -3.72 7.90
N ASP A 39 9.04 -3.15 8.73
CA ASP A 39 7.81 -2.47 8.33
C ASP A 39 6.86 -3.30 7.46
N CYS A 40 7.00 -4.61 7.48
CA CYS A 40 6.13 -5.52 6.75
C CYS A 40 4.75 -5.65 7.44
N PRO A 41 3.66 -5.90 6.68
CA PRO A 41 2.35 -6.16 7.26
C PRO A 41 2.36 -7.40 8.17
N GLU A 42 1.73 -7.31 9.33
CA GLU A 42 1.68 -8.38 10.33
C GLU A 42 1.18 -9.72 9.75
N GLN A 43 0.15 -9.66 8.89
CA GLN A 43 -0.39 -10.83 8.21
C GLN A 43 0.65 -11.56 7.34
N VAL A 44 1.57 -10.81 6.72
CA VAL A 44 2.66 -11.38 5.92
C VAL A 44 3.69 -12.05 6.83
N VAL A 45 4.06 -11.39 7.91
CA VAL A 45 4.97 -11.94 8.94
C VAL A 45 4.43 -13.25 9.49
N GLU A 46 3.16 -13.27 9.90
CA GLU A 46 2.52 -14.48 10.42
C GLU A 46 2.50 -15.65 9.43
N LYS A 47 2.28 -15.37 8.14
CA LYS A 47 2.29 -16.41 7.11
C LYS A 47 3.68 -17.01 6.96
N ILE A 48 4.74 -16.19 6.91
CA ILE A 48 6.14 -16.67 6.81
C ILE A 48 6.55 -17.45 8.06
N GLN A 49 6.11 -17.03 9.25
CA GLN A 49 6.32 -17.79 10.48
C GLN A 49 5.56 -19.13 10.47
N LYS A 50 4.34 -19.17 9.92
CA LYS A 50 3.57 -20.42 9.74
C LYS A 50 4.24 -21.38 8.76
N ASP A 51 4.99 -20.87 7.78
CA ASP A 51 5.83 -21.70 6.89
C ASP A 51 7.04 -22.30 7.63
N GLY A 52 7.29 -21.90 8.88
CA GLY A 52 8.32 -22.44 9.77
C GLY A 52 9.62 -21.65 9.81
N PHE A 53 9.70 -20.51 9.14
CA PHE A 53 10.90 -19.68 9.15
C PHE A 53 11.07 -18.91 10.47
N ASN A 54 12.35 -18.72 10.85
CA ASN A 54 12.73 -17.90 12.01
C ASN A 54 12.69 -16.42 11.64
N VAL A 55 11.62 -15.71 12.04
CA VAL A 55 11.35 -14.33 11.66
C VAL A 55 11.33 -13.42 12.86
N GLU A 56 12.18 -12.40 12.82
CA GLU A 56 12.15 -11.25 13.71
C GLU A 56 11.58 -10.03 12.98
N THR A 57 10.89 -9.16 13.68
CA THR A 57 10.30 -7.94 13.11
C THR A 57 11.03 -6.71 13.58
N GLY A 58 11.08 -5.68 12.72
CA GLY A 58 11.63 -4.38 13.04
C GLY A 58 10.87 -3.25 12.37
N THR A 59 11.22 -2.02 12.73
CA THR A 59 10.67 -0.81 12.12
C THR A 59 11.72 0.28 12.01
N PHE A 60 11.72 1.04 10.92
CA PHE A 60 12.43 2.31 10.77
C PHE A 60 11.75 3.46 11.53
N GLY A 61 10.70 3.15 12.29
CA GLY A 61 9.90 4.10 13.01
C GLY A 61 8.68 4.58 12.25
N VAL A 62 7.81 5.26 12.95
CA VAL A 62 6.57 5.82 12.42
C VAL A 62 6.54 7.33 12.64
N LYS A 63 5.86 8.05 11.77
CA LYS A 63 5.57 9.46 11.98
C LYS A 63 4.82 9.67 13.28
N TYR A 64 5.15 10.73 14.00
CA TYR A 64 4.44 11.08 15.22
C TYR A 64 4.29 12.59 15.39
N LYS A 65 3.29 12.98 16.20
CA LYS A 65 3.07 14.37 16.58
C LYS A 65 4.02 14.79 17.70
N VAL A 66 4.45 16.04 17.62
CA VAL A 66 5.20 16.70 18.69
C VAL A 66 4.35 17.84 19.24
N ARG A 67 4.22 17.92 20.58
CA ARG A 67 3.43 18.97 21.21
C ARG A 67 4.00 20.34 20.87
N ASN A 68 3.28 21.08 20.05
CA ASN A 68 3.66 22.44 19.67
C ASN A 68 3.21 23.44 20.74
N ASN A 69 4.17 24.13 21.35
CA ASN A 69 3.95 25.25 22.29
C ASN A 69 4.63 26.54 21.81
N GLY A 70 4.88 26.66 20.51
CA GLY A 70 5.54 27.84 19.91
C GLY A 70 7.03 27.93 20.16
N LYS A 71 7.70 26.83 20.60
CA LYS A 71 9.14 26.76 20.83
C LYS A 71 9.73 25.65 19.99
N ASP A 72 11.03 25.77 19.67
CA ASP A 72 11.81 24.70 19.07
C ASP A 72 11.75 23.43 19.92
N LYS A 73 11.68 22.28 19.26
CA LYS A 73 11.61 20.98 19.90
C LYS A 73 12.84 20.15 19.60
N PHE A 74 13.13 19.26 20.51
CA PHE A 74 14.17 18.25 20.37
C PHE A 74 13.51 16.88 20.43
N VAL A 75 13.74 16.08 19.39
CA VAL A 75 13.07 14.81 19.17
C VAL A 75 14.08 13.69 19.00
N GLN A 76 13.62 12.46 19.18
CA GLN A 76 14.40 11.23 18.96
C GLN A 76 13.69 10.34 17.96
N THR A 77 14.42 9.42 17.38
CA THR A 77 13.85 8.37 16.54
C THR A 77 13.12 7.34 17.39
N ASN A 78 12.05 6.78 16.83
CA ASN A 78 11.29 5.68 17.44
C ASN A 78 11.46 4.38 16.65
N ASP A 79 12.61 4.21 16.01
CA ASP A 79 13.00 2.99 15.33
C ASP A 79 13.29 1.85 16.31
N ASN A 80 13.02 0.65 15.87
CA ASN A 80 13.37 -0.56 16.60
C ASN A 80 13.77 -1.63 15.58
N ILE A 81 15.06 -1.81 15.41
CA ILE A 81 15.62 -2.81 14.50
C ILE A 81 16.62 -3.63 15.32
N GLY A 82 16.37 -4.92 15.43
CA GLY A 82 17.25 -5.83 16.14
C GLY A 82 18.64 -5.96 15.52
N ASN A 83 19.40 -6.99 15.89
CA ASN A 83 20.75 -7.19 15.40
C ASN A 83 20.77 -7.62 13.91
N ILE A 84 20.93 -6.63 13.02
CA ILE A 84 20.97 -6.82 11.56
C ILE A 84 22.10 -7.76 11.15
N ILE A 85 23.26 -7.70 11.82
CA ILE A 85 24.48 -8.38 11.38
C ILE A 85 24.34 -9.90 11.49
N GLU A 86 23.56 -10.39 12.44
CA GLU A 86 23.32 -11.81 12.67
C GLU A 86 22.30 -12.42 11.67
N LYS A 87 21.53 -11.61 10.99
CA LYS A 87 20.52 -12.08 10.05
C LYS A 87 21.12 -12.56 8.73
N ASP A 88 20.41 -13.44 8.06
CA ASP A 88 20.78 -13.97 6.74
C ASP A 88 19.97 -13.28 5.63
N ILE A 89 18.72 -12.96 5.93
CA ILE A 89 17.78 -12.33 5.01
C ILE A 89 17.14 -11.13 5.67
N ILE A 90 17.10 -10.01 4.95
CA ILE A 90 16.37 -8.81 5.38
C ILE A 90 15.28 -8.49 4.36
N ILE A 91 14.04 -8.34 4.81
CA ILE A 91 12.88 -7.98 3.97
C ILE A 91 12.36 -6.63 4.43
N ILE A 92 12.33 -5.64 3.53
CA ILE A 92 11.98 -4.26 3.86
C ILE A 92 10.78 -3.83 3.04
N ASN A 93 9.74 -3.35 3.71
CA ASN A 93 8.67 -2.61 3.06
C ASN A 93 8.94 -1.10 3.16
N MET A 94 9.24 -0.48 2.03
CA MET A 94 9.52 0.97 1.98
C MET A 94 8.26 1.80 2.17
N LYS A 95 7.07 1.28 1.80
CA LYS A 95 5.80 1.94 2.02
C LYS A 95 5.35 1.72 3.46
N ASN A 96 5.28 2.79 4.22
CA ASN A 96 4.72 2.78 5.56
C ASN A 96 4.02 4.11 5.83
N ASP A 97 2.70 4.09 5.73
CA ASP A 97 1.82 5.24 5.99
C ASP A 97 1.34 5.28 7.45
N LYS A 98 1.93 4.44 8.32
CA LYS A 98 1.58 4.41 9.74
C LYS A 98 1.91 5.74 10.40
N TYR A 99 1.04 6.14 11.28
CA TYR A 99 1.11 7.36 12.06
C TYR A 99 0.83 7.02 13.52
N SER A 100 1.65 7.55 14.44
CA SER A 100 1.39 7.43 15.86
C SER A 100 0.60 8.65 16.34
N ASP A 101 -0.56 8.41 16.94
CA ASP A 101 -1.35 9.46 17.60
C ASP A 101 -0.74 9.91 18.94
N GLU A 102 0.31 9.23 19.39
CA GLU A 102 1.05 9.64 20.59
C GLU A 102 1.71 11.00 20.37
N VAL A 103 1.56 11.88 21.35
CA VAL A 103 2.19 13.20 21.35
C VAL A 103 3.45 13.13 22.18
N TYR A 104 4.59 13.20 21.51
CA TYR A 104 5.90 13.19 22.17
C TYR A 104 6.24 14.56 22.75
N GLU A 105 6.86 14.55 23.93
CA GLU A 105 7.37 15.74 24.58
C GLU A 105 8.82 16.05 24.14
N ASP A 106 9.33 17.18 24.56
CA ASP A 106 10.70 17.58 24.23
C ASP A 106 11.72 16.62 24.85
N ALA A 107 12.58 16.02 24.03
CA ALA A 107 13.56 15.03 24.49
C ALA A 107 14.57 15.58 25.52
N ARG A 108 14.75 16.90 25.60
CA ARG A 108 15.62 17.54 26.60
C ARG A 108 15.07 17.44 28.01
N ASP A 109 13.77 17.28 28.16
CA ASP A 109 13.14 17.12 29.47
C ASP A 109 13.57 15.79 30.14
N VAL A 110 13.97 14.82 29.29
CA VAL A 110 14.44 13.49 29.75
C VAL A 110 15.94 13.47 29.99
N CYS A 111 16.73 14.12 29.12
CA CYS A 111 18.20 14.16 29.23
C CYS A 111 18.75 15.52 28.79
N PRO A 112 19.20 16.40 29.72
CA PRO A 112 19.59 17.77 29.39
C PRO A 112 20.89 17.90 28.56
N SER A 113 21.67 16.83 28.46
CA SER A 113 22.97 16.87 27.76
C SER A 113 23.08 15.64 26.86
N ALA A 114 22.78 15.81 25.58
CA ALA A 114 22.89 14.78 24.56
C ALA A 114 22.85 15.38 23.15
N SER A 115 22.89 14.52 22.15
CA SER A 115 22.66 14.87 20.75
C SER A 115 21.22 14.58 20.39
N TYR A 116 20.53 15.56 19.89
CA TYR A 116 19.11 15.48 19.53
C TYR A 116 18.86 15.93 18.10
N TRP A 117 17.73 15.51 17.55
CA TRP A 117 17.20 16.03 16.30
C TRP A 117 16.32 17.24 16.59
N TRP A 118 16.58 18.31 15.88
CA TRP A 118 15.88 19.57 16.06
C TRP A 118 14.68 19.66 15.13
N LEU A 119 13.56 20.13 15.65
CA LEU A 119 12.33 20.39 14.93
C LEU A 119 11.97 21.86 15.10
N ASP A 120 11.71 22.56 13.99
CA ASP A 120 11.34 23.98 14.03
C ASP A 120 10.04 24.17 14.82
N LYS A 121 9.91 25.33 15.48
CA LYS A 121 8.75 25.69 16.28
C LYS A 121 7.41 25.67 15.52
N HIS A 122 7.43 25.73 14.20
CA HIS A 122 6.27 25.67 13.33
C HIS A 122 5.91 24.25 12.90
N GLU A 123 6.81 23.31 13.03
CA GLU A 123 6.58 21.91 12.70
C GLU A 123 5.94 21.18 13.89
N ILE A 124 4.93 20.38 13.59
CA ILE A 124 4.17 19.62 14.58
C ILE A 124 4.29 18.12 14.40
N GLU A 125 4.97 17.68 13.34
CA GLU A 125 5.16 16.28 12.99
C GLU A 125 6.64 15.98 12.73
N PHE A 126 7.08 14.81 13.17
CA PHE A 126 8.41 14.31 12.89
C PHE A 126 8.34 12.94 12.18
N ASN A 127 9.12 12.81 11.10
CA ASN A 127 9.25 11.54 10.39
C ASN A 127 10.66 10.97 10.63
N PRO A 128 10.83 9.93 11.46
CA PRO A 128 12.13 9.36 11.78
C PRO A 128 12.70 8.40 10.73
N ARG A 129 11.90 7.95 9.76
CA ARG A 129 12.24 6.81 8.89
C ARG A 129 13.53 6.96 8.09
N ASN A 130 13.70 8.09 7.38
CA ASN A 130 14.92 8.31 6.60
C ASN A 130 16.15 8.39 7.51
N LEU A 131 15.98 8.98 8.69
CA LEU A 131 17.04 9.10 9.67
C LEU A 131 17.47 7.75 10.24
N ALA A 132 16.49 6.90 10.58
CA ALA A 132 16.75 5.52 11.00
C ALA A 132 17.48 4.74 9.89
N SER A 133 17.04 4.87 8.64
CA SER A 133 17.72 4.23 7.51
C SER A 133 19.20 4.65 7.42
N TYR A 134 19.51 5.91 7.59
CA TYR A 134 20.87 6.42 7.62
C TYR A 134 21.68 5.84 8.79
N THR A 135 21.10 5.80 9.98
CA THR A 135 21.76 5.29 11.19
C THR A 135 22.17 3.82 11.03
N TYR A 136 21.33 3.00 10.38
CA TYR A 136 21.61 1.58 10.16
C TYR A 136 22.48 1.28 8.93
N SER A 137 22.87 2.29 8.15
CA SER A 137 23.67 2.09 6.92
C SER A 137 24.99 1.33 7.17
N GLN A 138 25.70 1.62 8.26
CA GLN A 138 26.93 0.92 8.60
C GLN A 138 26.69 -0.55 9.00
N SER A 139 25.61 -0.82 9.71
CA SER A 139 25.24 -2.20 10.07
C SER A 139 24.88 -3.02 8.84
N LEU A 140 24.22 -2.43 7.86
CA LEU A 140 23.90 -3.05 6.59
C LEU A 140 25.13 -3.28 5.70
N GLN A 141 26.13 -2.40 5.75
CA GLN A 141 27.43 -2.65 5.11
C GLN A 141 28.14 -3.87 5.73
N LYS A 142 28.09 -4.01 7.06
CA LYS A 142 28.62 -5.19 7.75
C LYS A 142 27.81 -6.46 7.43
N PHE A 143 26.50 -6.35 7.36
CA PHE A 143 25.63 -7.45 6.92
C PHE A 143 26.02 -7.94 5.52
N ALA A 144 26.35 -7.06 4.60
CA ALA A 144 26.83 -7.40 3.27
C ALA A 144 28.26 -7.97 3.23
N SER A 145 28.95 -8.11 4.37
CA SER A 145 30.29 -8.74 4.43
C SER A 145 30.26 -10.26 4.52
N LYS A 146 29.08 -10.88 4.54
CA LYS A 146 28.81 -12.33 4.48
C LYS A 146 27.80 -12.63 3.38
N ASN A 147 27.56 -13.91 3.12
CA ASN A 147 26.44 -14.33 2.26
C ASN A 147 25.13 -13.79 2.82
N SER A 148 24.42 -13.01 2.02
CA SER A 148 23.24 -12.28 2.51
C SER A 148 22.25 -11.93 1.40
N VAL A 149 20.99 -11.77 1.79
CA VAL A 149 19.89 -11.42 0.87
C VAL A 149 19.11 -10.24 1.41
N ILE A 150 18.84 -9.26 0.55
CA ILE A 150 17.96 -8.14 0.86
C ILE A 150 16.80 -8.15 -0.14
N ILE A 151 15.57 -8.14 0.36
CA ILE A 151 14.33 -8.05 -0.45
C ILE A 151 13.65 -6.75 -0.10
N ILE A 152 13.46 -5.86 -1.07
CA ILE A 152 12.86 -4.55 -0.86
C ILE A 152 11.60 -4.42 -1.70
N PHE A 153 10.48 -4.16 -1.04
CA PHE A 153 9.29 -3.65 -1.68
C PHE A 153 9.40 -2.13 -1.78
N ALA A 154 9.72 -1.68 -2.98
CA ALA A 154 10.10 -0.30 -3.24
C ALA A 154 8.93 0.68 -3.15
N ASP A 155 9.22 1.88 -2.72
CA ASP A 155 8.33 3.02 -2.78
C ASP A 155 9.09 4.23 -3.32
N ARG A 156 8.39 5.36 -3.48
CA ARG A 156 8.96 6.62 -3.98
C ARG A 156 10.21 7.01 -3.19
N GLU A 157 11.25 7.39 -3.93
CA GLU A 157 12.39 8.03 -3.30
C GLU A 157 11.99 9.40 -2.74
N ASN A 158 12.38 9.65 -1.52
CA ASN A 158 12.19 10.94 -0.88
C ASN A 158 13.43 11.33 -0.08
N ASN A 159 13.70 12.62 -0.05
CA ASN A 159 14.77 13.21 0.71
C ASN A 159 14.17 14.05 1.84
N THR A 160 14.70 13.91 3.04
CA THR A 160 14.28 14.69 4.21
C THR A 160 15.49 15.42 4.78
N ASN A 161 15.28 16.69 5.13
CA ASN A 161 16.30 17.50 5.80
C ASN A 161 16.16 17.30 7.32
N TYR A 162 17.26 17.02 7.98
CA TYR A 162 17.32 16.91 9.43
C TYR A 162 18.44 17.79 9.97
N THR A 163 18.19 18.42 11.09
CA THR A 163 19.20 19.17 11.83
C THR A 163 19.51 18.46 13.14
N ASN A 164 20.75 18.04 13.33
CA ASN A 164 21.22 17.49 14.60
C ASN A 164 21.85 18.60 15.42
N LYS A 165 21.49 18.70 16.70
CA LYS A 165 22.08 19.64 17.65
C LYS A 165 22.64 18.90 18.85
N VAL A 166 23.89 19.13 19.13
CA VAL A 166 24.56 18.69 20.37
C VAL A 166 24.30 19.74 21.44
N VAL A 167 23.66 19.32 22.54
CA VAL A 167 23.32 20.18 23.67
C VAL A 167 24.19 19.77 24.86
N LYS A 168 24.83 20.72 25.50
CA LYS A 168 25.62 20.55 26.73
C LYS A 168 25.24 21.62 27.73
N GLU A 169 24.86 21.20 28.93
CA GLU A 169 24.44 22.11 30.02
C GLU A 169 23.37 23.14 29.57
N GLY A 170 22.44 22.69 28.64
CA GLY A 170 21.40 23.53 28.11
C GLY A 170 21.78 24.43 26.93
N TYR A 171 23.07 24.50 26.54
CA TYR A 171 23.55 25.28 25.40
C TYR A 171 23.83 24.42 24.19
N ILE A 172 23.53 24.95 22.99
CA ILE A 172 23.82 24.26 21.70
C ILE A 172 25.33 24.45 21.44
N GLU A 173 26.09 23.37 21.55
CA GLU A 173 27.53 23.33 21.28
C GLU A 173 27.80 23.17 19.78
N ARG A 174 26.99 22.38 19.07
CA ARG A 174 27.16 22.10 17.65
C ARG A 174 25.83 21.91 16.97
N SER A 175 25.70 22.38 15.71
CA SER A 175 24.56 22.13 14.83
C SER A 175 25.09 21.60 13.50
N THR A 176 24.41 20.57 12.95
CA THR A 176 24.81 19.95 11.68
C THR A 176 23.54 19.56 10.90
N ASP A 177 23.47 19.97 9.65
CA ASP A 177 22.35 19.66 8.76
C ASP A 177 22.68 18.45 7.89
N PHE A 178 21.68 17.63 7.67
CA PHE A 178 21.75 16.40 6.88
C PHE A 178 20.58 16.34 5.92
N VAL A 179 20.86 15.97 4.66
CA VAL A 179 19.84 15.56 3.69
C VAL A 179 19.92 14.06 3.55
N VAL A 180 18.87 13.36 3.89
CA VAL A 180 18.85 11.88 3.95
C VAL A 180 17.77 11.33 3.04
N SER A 181 18.15 10.44 2.11
CA SER A 181 17.24 9.65 1.31
C SER A 181 16.73 8.43 2.09
N ASN A 182 15.49 8.03 1.85
CA ASN A 182 14.94 6.79 2.39
C ASN A 182 15.67 5.52 1.89
N TYR A 183 16.52 5.62 0.85
CA TYR A 183 17.35 4.53 0.32
C TYR A 183 18.81 4.60 0.74
N GLN A 184 19.20 5.55 1.60
CA GLN A 184 20.60 5.77 1.97
C GLN A 184 21.23 4.64 2.80
N PHE A 185 20.42 3.73 3.31
CA PHE A 185 20.90 2.54 4.01
C PHE A 185 21.57 1.51 3.07
N LEU A 186 21.26 1.58 1.78
CA LEU A 186 21.82 0.64 0.81
C LEU A 186 23.33 0.92 0.58
N PRO A 187 24.13 -0.13 0.41
CA PRO A 187 25.58 0.00 0.22
C PRO A 187 25.96 0.61 -1.13
N TYR A 188 24.98 0.91 -1.98
CA TYR A 188 25.18 1.48 -3.30
C TYR A 188 24.01 2.39 -3.69
N GLU A 189 24.35 3.40 -4.48
CA GLU A 189 23.37 4.37 -4.97
C GLU A 189 22.37 3.70 -5.91
N ILE A 190 21.09 3.81 -5.60
CA ILE A 190 19.97 3.42 -6.44
C ILE A 190 19.28 4.70 -6.91
N LYS A 191 19.08 4.80 -8.23
CA LYS A 191 18.22 5.84 -8.78
C LYS A 191 16.82 5.28 -8.97
N VAL A 192 15.91 5.75 -8.14
CA VAL A 192 14.50 5.38 -8.17
C VAL A 192 13.74 6.50 -8.84
N GLN A 193 13.18 6.22 -10.02
CA GLN A 193 12.24 7.12 -10.67
C GLN A 193 10.82 6.66 -10.40
N THR A 194 9.94 7.59 -10.05
CA THR A 194 8.52 7.27 -9.88
C THR A 194 7.83 7.37 -11.21
N SER A 195 7.09 6.32 -11.58
CA SER A 195 6.15 6.35 -12.70
C SER A 195 4.72 6.29 -12.16
N GLU A 196 3.78 6.79 -12.94
CA GLU A 196 2.37 6.63 -12.62
C GLU A 196 1.97 5.15 -12.61
N PRO A 197 1.08 4.73 -11.70
CA PRO A 197 0.67 3.34 -11.59
C PRO A 197 -0.07 2.91 -12.88
N THR A 198 0.60 2.17 -13.74
CA THR A 198 -0.06 1.51 -14.86
C THR A 198 -0.29 0.04 -14.51
N LYS A 199 -1.51 -0.45 -14.75
CA LYS A 199 -1.88 -1.87 -14.51
C LYS A 199 -1.24 -2.85 -15.49
N LYS A 200 -0.40 -2.37 -16.43
CA LYS A 200 0.19 -3.20 -17.50
C LYS A 200 1.69 -3.32 -17.31
N TYR A 201 2.14 -4.53 -17.05
CA TYR A 201 3.55 -4.90 -16.96
C TYR A 201 3.78 -6.23 -17.67
N LYS A 202 5.03 -6.54 -17.98
CA LYS A 202 5.47 -7.76 -18.64
C LYS A 202 6.52 -8.44 -17.77
N ASP A 203 6.31 -9.71 -17.50
CA ASP A 203 7.33 -10.59 -16.93
C ASP A 203 8.33 -10.94 -18.02
N ILE A 204 9.61 -10.65 -17.75
CA ILE A 204 10.73 -10.91 -18.65
C ILE A 204 11.81 -11.74 -17.97
N SER A 205 11.55 -12.23 -16.77
CA SER A 205 12.47 -13.02 -15.97
C SER A 205 12.89 -14.31 -16.70
N ASN A 206 14.12 -14.73 -16.45
CA ASN A 206 14.71 -15.95 -17.02
C ASN A 206 15.11 -16.93 -15.91
N GLY A 207 15.32 -18.20 -16.30
CA GLY A 207 15.81 -19.22 -15.40
C GLY A 207 14.97 -19.33 -14.12
N ILE A 208 15.67 -19.36 -12.99
CA ILE A 208 15.06 -19.53 -11.66
C ILE A 208 14.23 -18.29 -11.23
N LEU A 209 14.56 -17.10 -11.73
CA LEU A 209 13.86 -15.87 -11.37
C LEU A 209 12.41 -15.83 -11.91
N LYS A 210 12.04 -16.70 -12.86
CA LYS A 210 10.65 -16.90 -13.28
C LYS A 210 9.75 -17.31 -12.12
N ASN A 211 10.32 -17.92 -11.09
CA ASN A 211 9.56 -18.34 -9.93
C ASN A 211 9.16 -17.19 -9.02
N VAL A 212 9.85 -16.05 -9.03
CA VAL A 212 9.56 -14.90 -8.15
C VAL A 212 8.09 -14.50 -8.23
N PHE A 213 7.54 -14.38 -9.44
CA PHE A 213 6.15 -14.05 -9.69
C PHE A 213 5.33 -15.20 -10.27
N LYS A 214 5.77 -16.45 -10.02
CA LYS A 214 5.05 -17.65 -10.44
C LYS A 214 3.65 -17.67 -9.82
N ASN A 215 2.65 -17.97 -10.66
CA ASN A 215 1.23 -17.98 -10.26
C ASN A 215 0.71 -16.62 -9.70
N TYR A 216 1.46 -15.56 -9.90
CA TYR A 216 1.13 -14.25 -9.39
C TYR A 216 0.22 -13.51 -10.36
N LYS A 217 -1.07 -13.50 -10.06
CA LYS A 217 -2.08 -12.66 -10.74
C LYS A 217 -2.45 -11.43 -9.91
N SER A 218 -1.79 -11.21 -8.77
CA SER A 218 -2.18 -10.13 -7.90
C SER A 218 -1.72 -8.78 -8.43
N VAL A 219 -2.47 -7.80 -8.07
CA VAL A 219 -2.35 -6.45 -8.54
C VAL A 219 -1.10 -5.82 -7.94
N ILE A 220 -0.17 -5.38 -8.78
CA ILE A 220 0.85 -4.43 -8.37
C ILE A 220 0.11 -3.13 -8.03
N THR A 221 0.18 -2.71 -6.77
CA THR A 221 -0.52 -1.52 -6.28
C THR A 221 0.20 -0.24 -6.66
N SER A 222 1.53 -0.27 -6.60
CA SER A 222 2.39 0.81 -7.09
C SER A 222 3.76 0.27 -7.46
N TYR A 223 4.46 0.95 -8.35
CA TYR A 223 5.83 0.58 -8.70
C TYR A 223 6.70 1.81 -8.91
N CYS A 224 8.00 1.60 -8.73
CA CYS A 224 9.05 2.52 -9.10
C CYS A 224 9.81 1.97 -10.30
N THR A 225 10.40 2.84 -11.10
CA THR A 225 11.32 2.43 -12.15
C THR A 225 12.75 2.59 -11.69
N PHE A 226 13.59 1.64 -12.07
CA PHE A 226 14.97 1.57 -11.62
C PHE A 226 15.92 1.75 -12.80
N TYR A 227 16.93 2.57 -12.57
CA TYR A 227 17.98 2.82 -13.57
C TYR A 227 19.24 2.05 -13.20
N ARG A 228 19.69 1.17 -14.09
CA ARG A 228 20.96 0.49 -13.92
C ARG A 228 22.11 1.44 -14.27
N ASN A 229 23.10 1.53 -13.40
CA ASN A 229 24.38 2.11 -13.76
C ASN A 229 25.13 1.14 -14.71
N PRO A 230 25.36 1.49 -15.99
CA PRO A 230 25.97 0.59 -16.97
C PRO A 230 27.44 0.24 -16.65
N PHE A 231 28.09 1.00 -15.79
CA PHE A 231 29.49 0.78 -15.38
C PHE A 231 29.66 -0.21 -14.22
N LYS A 232 28.54 -0.63 -13.58
CA LYS A 232 28.61 -1.67 -12.55
C LYS A 232 28.75 -3.05 -13.19
N LYS A 233 29.74 -3.83 -12.74
CA LYS A 233 30.03 -5.19 -13.22
C LYS A 233 29.19 -6.28 -12.55
N ASN A 234 28.28 -5.92 -11.65
CA ASN A 234 27.44 -6.87 -10.93
C ASN A 234 26.49 -7.60 -11.89
N PHE A 235 26.20 -8.86 -11.54
CA PHE A 235 25.11 -9.56 -12.20
C PHE A 235 23.80 -8.81 -11.92
N TYR A 236 23.12 -8.43 -12.97
CA TYR A 236 21.83 -7.71 -12.90
C TYR A 236 20.86 -8.34 -13.87
N GLU A 237 19.73 -8.79 -13.37
CA GLU A 237 18.67 -9.37 -14.17
C GLU A 237 17.32 -8.71 -13.88
N PRO A 238 16.69 -8.05 -14.86
CA PRO A 238 15.37 -7.51 -14.71
C PRO A 238 14.33 -8.63 -14.68
N ILE A 239 13.39 -8.53 -13.76
CA ILE A 239 12.32 -9.52 -13.56
C ILE A 239 11.03 -9.02 -14.24
N LEU A 240 10.65 -7.78 -13.96
CA LEU A 240 9.46 -7.15 -14.55
C LEU A 240 9.81 -5.83 -15.25
N LYS A 241 9.11 -5.55 -16.35
CA LYS A 241 9.16 -4.26 -17.04
C LYS A 241 7.76 -3.70 -17.27
N ASN A 242 7.65 -2.38 -17.27
CA ASN A 242 6.43 -1.69 -17.67
C ASN A 242 6.26 -1.66 -19.20
N ILE A 243 5.19 -1.03 -19.68
CA ILE A 243 4.89 -0.89 -21.12
C ILE A 243 5.92 -0.05 -21.87
N TYR A 244 6.68 0.79 -21.17
CA TYR A 244 7.75 1.63 -21.73
C TYR A 244 9.11 0.95 -21.72
N ASN A 245 9.14 -0.37 -21.37
CA ASN A 245 10.36 -1.18 -21.26
C ASN A 245 11.31 -0.75 -20.13
N GLU A 246 10.81 0.01 -19.15
CA GLU A 246 11.56 0.39 -17.95
C GLU A 246 11.45 -0.73 -16.89
N THR A 247 12.54 -0.99 -16.18
CA THR A 247 12.59 -2.04 -15.15
C THR A 247 11.83 -1.60 -13.90
N ILE A 248 10.89 -2.44 -13.44
CA ILE A 248 10.09 -2.24 -12.23
C ILE A 248 10.31 -3.31 -11.15
N ALA A 249 11.00 -4.38 -11.50
CA ALA A 249 11.53 -5.37 -10.56
C ALA A 249 12.82 -5.95 -11.12
N TYR A 250 13.81 -6.18 -10.26
CA TYR A 250 15.08 -6.78 -10.64
C TYR A 250 15.74 -7.55 -9.50
N CYS A 251 16.67 -8.42 -9.88
CA CYS A 251 17.62 -9.07 -9.01
C CYS A 251 19.02 -8.57 -9.35
N GLU A 252 19.80 -8.17 -8.35
CA GLU A 252 21.21 -7.81 -8.49
C GLU A 252 22.02 -8.65 -7.52
N CYS A 253 23.07 -9.29 -8.04
CA CYS A 253 23.98 -10.11 -7.25
C CYS A 253 25.40 -9.55 -7.35
N GLN A 254 26.02 -9.32 -6.21
CA GLN A 254 27.43 -8.95 -6.08
C GLN A 254 28.21 -10.16 -5.56
N GLU A 255 29.31 -10.48 -6.21
CA GLU A 255 30.24 -11.50 -5.76
C GLU A 255 31.58 -10.86 -5.42
N ASN A 256 32.03 -11.05 -4.21
CA ASN A 256 33.30 -10.58 -3.71
C ASN A 256 34.15 -11.77 -3.25
N LYS A 257 35.40 -11.86 -3.71
CA LYS A 257 36.34 -12.87 -3.23
C LYS A 257 37.09 -12.35 -2.01
N LYS A 258 36.98 -13.06 -0.89
CA LYS A 258 37.69 -12.76 0.34
C LYS A 258 38.28 -14.05 0.90
N ASN A 259 39.63 -14.12 1.04
CA ASN A 259 40.32 -15.27 1.60
C ASN A 259 39.93 -16.64 0.96
N GLU A 260 39.92 -16.72 -0.38
CA GLU A 260 39.52 -17.87 -1.17
C GLU A 260 38.00 -18.20 -1.15
N GLU A 261 37.21 -17.58 -0.28
CA GLU A 261 35.77 -17.74 -0.25
C GLU A 261 35.10 -16.71 -1.14
N THR A 262 34.04 -17.10 -1.82
CA THR A 262 33.18 -16.21 -2.59
C THR A 262 32.00 -15.79 -1.73
N ILE A 263 31.98 -14.53 -1.33
CA ILE A 263 30.85 -13.91 -0.64
C ILE A 263 29.88 -13.38 -1.68
N ARG A 264 28.63 -13.81 -1.56
CA ARG A 264 27.54 -13.41 -2.46
C ARG A 264 26.49 -12.61 -1.71
N ASN A 265 26.17 -11.43 -2.25
CA ASN A 265 25.10 -10.58 -1.74
C ASN A 265 24.06 -10.37 -2.82
N THR A 266 22.82 -10.73 -2.54
CA THR A 266 21.72 -10.59 -3.51
C THR A 266 20.70 -9.58 -3.03
N LEU A 267 20.35 -8.64 -3.90
CA LEU A 267 19.28 -7.67 -3.73
C LEU A 267 18.14 -7.96 -4.68
N PHE A 268 16.94 -8.09 -4.15
CA PHE A 268 15.69 -8.07 -4.89
C PHE A 268 15.00 -6.75 -4.69
N MET A 269 14.75 -6.01 -5.77
CA MET A 269 13.91 -4.82 -5.77
C MET A 269 12.59 -5.19 -6.41
N LEU A 270 11.51 -5.09 -5.64
CA LEU A 270 10.17 -5.52 -6.02
C LEU A 270 9.19 -4.33 -5.97
N PRO A 271 8.12 -4.33 -6.78
CA PRO A 271 7.06 -3.34 -6.66
C PRO A 271 6.22 -3.59 -5.42
N GLN A 272 5.44 -2.60 -5.02
CA GLN A 272 4.40 -2.77 -3.99
C GLN A 272 3.28 -3.66 -4.53
N CYS A 273 2.89 -4.65 -3.74
CA CYS A 273 1.94 -5.68 -4.10
C CYS A 273 0.80 -5.73 -3.08
N GLU A 274 -0.39 -6.09 -3.52
CA GLU A 274 -1.53 -6.32 -2.61
C GLU A 274 -1.25 -7.48 -1.64
N ASP A 275 -0.67 -8.57 -2.15
CA ASP A 275 -0.19 -9.68 -1.34
C ASP A 275 1.33 -9.81 -1.45
N MET A 276 2.06 -9.26 -0.48
CA MET A 276 3.52 -9.35 -0.42
C MET A 276 4.02 -10.75 -0.07
N TYR A 277 3.18 -11.59 0.56
CA TYR A 277 3.56 -12.93 0.97
C TYR A 277 3.97 -13.82 -0.22
N LEU A 278 3.23 -13.77 -1.33
CA LEU A 278 3.48 -14.64 -2.47
C LEU A 278 4.88 -14.47 -3.07
N PRO A 279 5.34 -13.28 -3.48
CA PRO A 279 6.70 -13.12 -4.00
C PRO A 279 7.77 -13.43 -2.95
N ILE A 280 7.55 -13.14 -1.67
CA ILE A 280 8.47 -13.51 -0.60
C ILE A 280 8.56 -15.03 -0.50
N SER A 281 7.43 -15.73 -0.39
CA SER A 281 7.35 -17.19 -0.31
C SER A 281 8.01 -17.86 -1.50
N ASN A 282 7.77 -17.37 -2.73
CA ASN A 282 8.41 -17.90 -3.94
C ASN A 282 9.93 -17.69 -3.92
N ILE A 283 10.41 -16.55 -3.45
CA ILE A 283 11.86 -16.32 -3.30
C ILE A 283 12.45 -17.28 -2.28
N LEU A 284 11.83 -17.41 -1.11
CA LEU A 284 12.33 -18.27 -0.03
C LEU A 284 12.30 -19.75 -0.41
N ASN A 285 11.25 -20.22 -1.08
CA ASN A 285 11.05 -21.63 -1.36
C ASN A 285 11.68 -22.10 -2.68
N ASP A 286 11.64 -21.27 -3.73
CA ASP A 286 12.02 -21.70 -5.07
C ASP A 286 13.34 -21.09 -5.56
N VAL A 287 13.70 -19.89 -5.09
CA VAL A 287 14.87 -19.16 -5.62
C VAL A 287 16.08 -19.31 -4.71
N LEU A 288 15.94 -19.00 -3.43
CA LEU A 288 17.07 -19.02 -2.50
C LEU A 288 17.70 -20.40 -2.27
N PRO A 289 16.95 -21.52 -2.23
CA PRO A 289 17.57 -22.85 -2.12
C PRO A 289 18.56 -23.15 -3.25
N CYS A 290 18.36 -22.60 -4.43
CA CYS A 290 19.27 -22.77 -5.56
C CYS A 290 20.42 -21.75 -5.54
N LEU A 291 20.20 -20.54 -5.06
CA LEU A 291 21.24 -19.50 -5.01
C LEU A 291 22.15 -19.64 -3.77
N TYR A 292 21.57 -20.10 -2.65
CA TYR A 292 22.21 -20.18 -1.34
C TYR A 292 21.90 -21.52 -0.65
N PRO A 293 22.34 -22.68 -1.20
CA PRO A 293 22.02 -23.98 -0.65
C PRO A 293 22.46 -24.15 0.81
N ASP A 294 23.60 -23.57 1.19
CA ASP A 294 24.13 -23.70 2.55
C ASP A 294 23.30 -22.86 3.55
N MET A 295 22.89 -21.64 3.17
CA MET A 295 22.00 -20.78 3.99
C MET A 295 20.64 -21.42 4.19
N MET A 296 20.15 -22.15 3.19
CA MET A 296 18.84 -22.80 3.17
C MET A 296 18.90 -24.29 3.56
N ALA A 297 20.03 -24.77 4.14
CA ALA A 297 20.27 -26.18 4.36
C ALA A 297 19.21 -26.85 5.24
N ASP A 298 18.73 -26.19 6.29
CA ASP A 298 17.71 -26.75 7.16
C ASP A 298 16.35 -26.85 6.46
N PHE A 299 16.01 -25.87 5.63
CA PHE A 299 14.82 -25.90 4.80
C PHE A 299 14.90 -26.99 3.72
N VAL A 300 16.04 -27.13 3.04
CA VAL A 300 16.23 -28.12 1.97
C VAL A 300 16.18 -29.55 2.50
N LYS A 301 16.69 -29.82 3.71
CA LYS A 301 16.61 -31.17 4.33
C LYS A 301 15.18 -31.71 4.39
N ASP A 302 14.22 -30.83 4.64
CA ASP A 302 12.80 -31.19 4.78
C ASP A 302 11.98 -30.96 3.51
N SER A 303 12.53 -30.25 2.52
CA SER A 303 11.78 -29.87 1.30
C SER A 303 11.32 -31.07 0.48
N TRP A 304 12.06 -32.18 0.53
CA TRP A 304 11.67 -33.43 -0.15
C TRP A 304 10.35 -34.01 0.35
N ILE A 305 9.97 -33.75 1.60
CA ILE A 305 8.70 -34.21 2.18
C ILE A 305 7.51 -33.60 1.44
N ASN A 306 7.68 -32.39 0.91
CA ASN A 306 6.66 -31.64 0.16
C ASN A 306 6.75 -31.88 -1.36
N ASP A 307 7.74 -32.66 -1.84
CA ASP A 307 7.82 -33.03 -3.26
C ASP A 307 6.63 -33.95 -3.61
N GLU A 308 5.92 -33.61 -4.69
CA GLU A 308 4.75 -34.37 -5.17
C GLU A 308 5.01 -35.87 -5.30
N LYS A 309 6.25 -36.29 -5.47
CA LYS A 309 6.66 -37.70 -5.55
C LYS A 309 6.52 -38.46 -4.22
N TYR A 310 6.61 -37.74 -3.09
CA TYR A 310 6.60 -38.32 -1.75
C TYR A 310 5.30 -38.00 -0.97
N ILE A 311 4.41 -37.24 -1.55
CA ILE A 311 3.12 -36.96 -0.94
C ILE A 311 2.24 -38.22 -0.95
N PHE A 312 1.72 -38.60 0.21
CA PHE A 312 0.79 -39.73 0.31
C PHE A 312 -0.42 -39.51 -0.62
N PRO A 313 -0.88 -40.61 -1.32
CA PRO A 313 -1.94 -40.47 -2.32
C PRO A 313 -3.18 -39.72 -1.82
N ARG A 314 -3.64 -40.01 -0.61
CA ARG A 314 -4.79 -39.34 -0.02
C ARG A 314 -4.53 -37.84 0.27
N ALA A 315 -3.32 -37.49 0.70
CA ALA A 315 -2.94 -36.08 0.91
C ALA A 315 -2.88 -35.32 -0.42
N LYS A 316 -2.39 -35.96 -1.49
CA LYS A 316 -2.39 -35.39 -2.84
C LYS A 316 -3.80 -35.09 -3.33
N GLU A 317 -4.73 -36.04 -3.18
CA GLU A 317 -6.14 -35.83 -3.53
C GLU A 317 -6.74 -34.61 -2.81
N LEU A 318 -6.48 -34.47 -1.50
CA LEU A 318 -6.99 -33.35 -0.71
C LEU A 318 -6.34 -32.01 -1.11
N ILE A 319 -5.05 -32.00 -1.47
CA ILE A 319 -4.36 -30.81 -1.97
C ILE A 319 -4.95 -30.39 -3.33
N ASP A 320 -5.21 -31.34 -4.21
CA ASP A 320 -5.80 -31.07 -5.53
C ASP A 320 -7.26 -30.59 -5.39
N GLU A 321 -8.02 -31.19 -4.48
CA GLU A 321 -9.39 -30.75 -4.15
C GLU A 321 -9.39 -29.31 -3.59
N LYS A 322 -8.47 -29.00 -2.66
CA LYS A 322 -8.27 -27.64 -2.12
C LYS A 322 -7.97 -26.63 -3.22
N LYS A 323 -7.01 -26.94 -4.11
CA LYS A 323 -6.66 -26.08 -5.25
C LYS A 323 -7.88 -25.83 -6.16
N LYS A 324 -8.69 -26.87 -6.41
CA LYS A 324 -9.90 -26.75 -7.22
C LYS A 324 -10.92 -25.82 -6.56
N ILE A 325 -11.17 -25.99 -5.25
CA ILE A 325 -12.07 -25.11 -4.49
C ILE A 325 -11.59 -23.67 -4.52
N GLU A 326 -10.27 -23.43 -4.38
CA GLU A 326 -9.72 -22.08 -4.44
C GLU A 326 -9.90 -21.42 -5.81
N ILE A 327 -9.76 -22.18 -6.89
CA ILE A 327 -9.99 -21.71 -8.27
C ILE A 327 -11.49 -21.38 -8.46
N ASP A 328 -12.37 -22.31 -8.12
CA ASP A 328 -13.83 -22.12 -8.23
C ASP A 328 -14.31 -20.92 -7.39
N TYR A 329 -13.75 -20.73 -6.20
CA TYR A 329 -14.05 -19.58 -5.35
C TYR A 329 -13.64 -18.26 -5.99
N LYS A 330 -12.42 -18.19 -6.55
CA LYS A 330 -11.92 -17.00 -7.25
C LYS A 330 -12.76 -16.66 -8.47
N GLU A 331 -13.15 -17.66 -9.25
CA GLU A 331 -14.02 -17.45 -10.42
C GLU A 331 -15.41 -16.91 -10.02
N LYS A 332 -15.98 -17.45 -8.94
CA LYS A 332 -17.26 -16.95 -8.39
C LYS A 332 -17.15 -15.52 -7.91
N LEU A 333 -16.07 -15.15 -7.20
CA LEU A 333 -15.84 -13.77 -6.77
C LEU A 333 -15.76 -12.81 -7.95
N LEU A 334 -14.94 -13.13 -8.96
CA LEU A 334 -14.82 -12.29 -10.17
C LEU A 334 -16.16 -12.11 -10.89
N ASN A 335 -16.97 -13.18 -10.93
CA ASN A 335 -18.31 -13.09 -11.52
C ASN A 335 -19.24 -12.17 -10.73
N ILE A 336 -19.24 -12.28 -9.39
CA ILE A 336 -20.04 -11.42 -8.51
C ILE A 336 -19.59 -9.96 -8.64
N GLU A 337 -18.29 -9.69 -8.64
CA GLU A 337 -17.75 -8.33 -8.83
C GLU A 337 -18.14 -7.73 -10.19
N SER A 338 -18.11 -8.56 -11.25
CA SER A 338 -18.58 -8.16 -12.58
C SER A 338 -20.08 -7.82 -12.57
N LEU A 339 -20.90 -8.61 -11.89
CA LEU A 339 -22.34 -8.37 -11.77
C LEU A 339 -22.63 -7.11 -10.95
N LEU A 340 -21.95 -6.93 -9.82
CA LEU A 340 -22.03 -5.72 -9.00
C LEU A 340 -21.63 -4.47 -9.81
N SER A 341 -20.53 -4.54 -10.55
CA SER A 341 -20.11 -3.43 -11.41
C SER A 341 -21.16 -3.07 -12.45
N LYS A 342 -21.80 -4.06 -13.07
CA LYS A 342 -22.90 -3.83 -14.03
C LYS A 342 -24.11 -3.17 -13.36
N GLU A 343 -24.51 -3.63 -12.18
CA GLU A 343 -25.61 -3.01 -11.43
C GLU A 343 -25.29 -1.58 -11.00
N TYR A 344 -24.07 -1.32 -10.50
CA TYR A 344 -23.65 0.05 -10.20
C TYR A 344 -23.66 0.96 -11.43
N GLN A 345 -23.22 0.47 -12.58
CA GLN A 345 -23.28 1.24 -13.84
C GLN A 345 -24.71 1.54 -14.26
N LYS A 346 -25.63 0.59 -14.10
CA LYS A 346 -27.05 0.76 -14.44
C LYS A 346 -27.73 1.89 -13.65
N TYR A 347 -27.33 2.06 -12.39
CA TYR A 347 -27.92 3.08 -11.50
C TYR A 347 -26.97 4.25 -11.21
N LYS A 348 -25.92 4.39 -11.99
CA LYS A 348 -24.89 5.42 -11.79
C LYS A 348 -25.47 6.83 -11.75
N PHE A 349 -26.46 7.11 -12.61
CA PHE A 349 -27.13 8.40 -12.66
C PHE A 349 -27.74 8.81 -11.30
N MET A 350 -28.25 7.86 -10.50
CA MET A 350 -28.78 8.16 -9.16
C MET A 350 -27.69 8.66 -8.21
N TYR A 351 -26.50 8.05 -8.26
CA TYR A 351 -25.36 8.50 -7.47
C TYR A 351 -24.84 9.85 -7.96
N ASP A 352 -24.79 10.05 -9.28
CA ASP A 352 -24.31 11.30 -9.87
C ASP A 352 -25.24 12.48 -9.54
N ILE A 353 -26.56 12.27 -9.46
CA ILE A 353 -27.54 13.29 -9.01
C ILE A 353 -27.36 13.64 -7.51
N LEU A 354 -27.11 12.63 -6.65
CA LEU A 354 -27.01 12.82 -5.20
C LEU A 354 -25.61 13.24 -4.73
N SER A 355 -24.59 13.12 -5.58
CA SER A 355 -23.23 13.47 -5.23
C SER A 355 -22.95 14.95 -5.52
N SER A 356 -22.17 15.59 -4.65
CA SER A 356 -21.69 16.98 -4.85
C SER A 356 -20.84 17.18 -6.11
N SER A 357 -20.45 16.11 -6.80
CA SER A 357 -19.72 16.13 -8.08
C SER A 357 -20.62 16.33 -9.30
N GLY A 358 -21.94 16.20 -9.16
CA GLY A 358 -22.89 16.42 -10.23
C GLY A 358 -23.19 17.90 -10.42
N THR A 359 -22.36 18.63 -11.17
CA THR A 359 -22.59 20.03 -11.55
C THR A 359 -22.55 20.19 -13.06
N GLY A 360 -23.28 21.18 -13.59
CA GLY A 360 -23.30 21.51 -15.02
C GLY A 360 -23.83 20.36 -15.88
N GLU A 361 -23.26 20.20 -17.06
CA GLU A 361 -23.71 19.27 -18.10
C GLU A 361 -23.87 17.80 -17.63
N LYS A 362 -23.00 17.35 -16.73
CA LYS A 362 -23.05 15.99 -16.17
C LYS A 362 -24.29 15.76 -15.30
N LEU A 363 -24.75 16.77 -14.57
CA LEU A 363 -25.97 16.72 -13.78
C LEU A 363 -27.19 16.63 -14.71
N VAL A 364 -27.21 17.43 -15.78
CA VAL A 364 -28.27 17.42 -16.79
C VAL A 364 -28.40 16.03 -17.43
N GLU A 365 -27.28 15.41 -17.83
CA GLU A 365 -27.27 14.05 -18.39
C GLU A 365 -27.82 13.01 -17.41
N SER A 366 -27.43 13.10 -16.14
CA SER A 366 -27.88 12.18 -15.09
C SER A 366 -29.40 12.32 -14.83
N ILE A 367 -29.93 13.54 -14.90
CA ILE A 367 -31.37 13.79 -14.77
C ILE A 367 -32.13 13.26 -15.99
N ILE A 368 -31.60 13.39 -17.20
CA ILE A 368 -32.19 12.80 -18.40
C ILE A 368 -32.31 11.26 -18.26
N GLU A 369 -31.23 10.61 -17.80
CA GLU A 369 -31.27 9.17 -17.56
C GLU A 369 -32.27 8.79 -16.47
N CYS A 370 -32.37 9.57 -15.40
CA CYS A 370 -33.36 9.38 -14.34
C CYS A 370 -34.80 9.50 -14.87
N LEU A 371 -35.10 10.53 -15.65
CA LEU A 371 -36.41 10.75 -16.25
C LEU A 371 -36.79 9.60 -17.19
N LYS A 372 -35.87 9.11 -18.01
CA LYS A 372 -36.09 7.92 -18.85
C LYS A 372 -36.35 6.68 -18.00
N TYR A 373 -35.60 6.50 -16.91
CA TYR A 373 -35.80 5.37 -16.00
C TYR A 373 -37.18 5.36 -15.33
N ILE A 374 -37.78 6.51 -15.01
CA ILE A 374 -39.13 6.60 -14.43
C ILE A 374 -40.24 6.62 -15.47
N GLY A 375 -39.91 6.50 -16.77
CA GLY A 375 -40.88 6.26 -17.83
C GLY A 375 -41.19 7.42 -18.76
N TYR A 376 -40.33 8.46 -18.81
CA TYR A 376 -40.43 9.47 -19.85
C TYR A 376 -39.59 9.05 -21.06
N ASP A 377 -40.26 8.63 -22.14
CA ASP A 377 -39.58 8.06 -23.32
C ASP A 377 -38.78 9.12 -24.12
N THR A 378 -39.23 10.38 -24.09
CA THR A 378 -38.63 11.47 -24.86
C THR A 378 -38.27 12.62 -23.95
N VAL A 379 -36.96 12.73 -23.65
CA VAL A 379 -36.35 13.84 -22.90
C VAL A 379 -35.21 14.41 -23.76
N ILE A 380 -35.32 15.67 -24.14
CA ILE A 380 -34.41 16.36 -25.05
C ILE A 380 -33.57 17.35 -24.22
N ASN A 381 -32.25 17.31 -24.37
CA ASN A 381 -31.36 18.35 -23.91
C ASN A 381 -31.44 19.51 -24.92
N TYR A 382 -32.16 20.55 -24.55
CA TYR A 382 -32.50 21.64 -25.48
C TYR A 382 -31.32 22.54 -25.75
N ASP A 383 -30.46 22.78 -24.78
CA ASP A 383 -29.24 23.54 -24.93
C ASP A 383 -28.25 22.91 -25.94
N LYS A 384 -28.24 21.58 -26.04
CA LYS A 384 -27.39 20.87 -27.03
C LYS A 384 -27.96 20.87 -28.43
N GLU A 385 -29.28 21.00 -28.61
CA GLU A 385 -29.91 21.02 -29.94
C GLU A 385 -29.85 22.41 -30.63
N LYS A 386 -29.65 23.47 -29.85
CA LYS A 386 -29.52 24.82 -30.40
C LYS A 386 -28.09 25.31 -30.37
N GLU A 387 -27.51 25.55 -31.53
CA GLU A 387 -26.21 26.20 -31.74
C GLU A 387 -26.22 27.74 -31.48
N ASN A 388 -27.26 28.30 -30.80
CA ASN A 388 -27.43 29.74 -30.66
C ASN A 388 -27.02 30.25 -29.27
N GLU A 389 -26.49 31.47 -29.27
CA GLU A 389 -25.88 32.19 -28.12
C GLU A 389 -26.82 32.59 -26.96
N ASP A 390 -28.12 32.30 -27.00
CA ASP A 390 -29.06 32.63 -25.94
C ASP A 390 -29.23 31.43 -24.98
N ASN A 391 -28.95 31.65 -23.71
CA ASN A 391 -29.23 30.69 -22.64
C ASN A 391 -30.73 30.43 -22.57
N GLU A 392 -31.17 29.25 -22.90
CA GLU A 392 -32.53 28.75 -22.82
C GLU A 392 -32.65 27.64 -21.75
N GLU A 393 -33.81 27.03 -21.63
CA GLU A 393 -34.08 25.96 -20.68
C GLU A 393 -33.27 24.69 -21.00
N ASP A 394 -32.81 23.95 -19.97
CA ASP A 394 -31.97 22.76 -20.12
C ASP A 394 -32.70 21.60 -20.80
N LEU A 395 -33.96 21.34 -20.42
CA LEU A 395 -34.68 20.13 -20.83
C LEU A 395 -36.09 20.37 -21.33
N HIS A 396 -36.45 19.69 -22.43
CA HIS A 396 -37.82 19.47 -22.87
C HIS A 396 -38.21 18.02 -22.62
N ILE A 397 -39.27 17.79 -21.83
CA ILE A 397 -39.76 16.45 -21.42
C ILE A 397 -41.13 16.24 -22.03
N TYR A 398 -41.28 15.27 -22.91
CA TYR A 398 -42.53 14.97 -23.58
C TYR A 398 -43.24 13.82 -22.86
N TYR A 399 -44.56 14.00 -22.68
CA TYR A 399 -45.43 12.99 -22.11
C TYR A 399 -46.19 12.29 -23.24
N ASN A 400 -45.94 10.99 -23.43
CA ASN A 400 -46.39 10.19 -24.58
C ASN A 400 -45.87 10.76 -25.93
N ASP A 401 -45.88 9.97 -26.99
CA ASP A 401 -45.34 10.29 -28.33
C ASP A 401 -45.95 11.54 -29.01
N LYS A 402 -46.77 12.32 -28.29
CA LYS A 402 -47.39 13.54 -28.77
C LYS A 402 -46.44 14.72 -28.51
N LYS A 403 -45.64 15.05 -29.53
CA LYS A 403 -44.72 16.21 -29.51
C LYS A 403 -45.35 17.57 -29.26
N ASP A 404 -46.68 17.65 -29.11
CA ASP A 404 -47.43 18.90 -28.95
C ASP A 404 -47.57 19.38 -27.49
N THR A 405 -47.22 18.54 -26.53
CA THR A 405 -47.27 18.89 -25.11
C THR A 405 -46.03 18.44 -24.40
N TYR A 406 -45.24 19.36 -23.86
CA TYR A 406 -43.99 19.05 -23.15
C TYR A 406 -43.89 19.90 -21.86
N PHE A 407 -43.07 19.39 -20.95
CA PHE A 407 -42.63 20.15 -19.78
C PHE A 407 -41.27 20.75 -20.04
N ILE A 408 -41.06 21.95 -19.52
CA ILE A 408 -39.76 22.62 -19.54
C ILE A 408 -39.13 22.41 -18.16
N ALA A 409 -37.85 22.09 -18.12
CA ALA A 409 -37.10 21.97 -16.87
C ALA A 409 -35.76 22.68 -16.97
N GLU A 410 -35.42 23.34 -15.90
CA GLU A 410 -34.10 23.91 -15.64
C GLU A 410 -33.42 23.07 -14.57
N VAL A 411 -32.17 22.71 -14.76
CA VAL A 411 -31.40 21.85 -13.85
C VAL A 411 -30.32 22.68 -13.14
N LYS A 412 -30.46 22.81 -11.82
CA LYS A 412 -29.47 23.53 -11.00
C LYS A 412 -28.89 22.68 -9.90
N GLY A 413 -27.57 22.59 -9.87
CA GLY A 413 -26.85 22.03 -8.75
C GLY A 413 -26.55 23.11 -7.71
N VAL A 414 -27.25 23.10 -6.57
CA VAL A 414 -27.06 24.07 -5.49
C VAL A 414 -26.41 23.43 -4.26
N ASN A 415 -25.46 24.15 -3.65
CA ASN A 415 -24.84 23.73 -2.38
C ASN A 415 -25.69 24.31 -1.21
N GLY A 416 -26.79 23.66 -0.89
CA GLY A 416 -27.68 24.08 0.20
C GLY A 416 -29.17 24.06 -0.18
N PRO A 417 -30.07 24.62 0.64
CA PRO A 417 -31.48 24.73 0.29
C PRO A 417 -31.66 25.68 -0.89
N ALA A 418 -32.52 25.30 -1.85
CA ALA A 418 -32.89 26.16 -2.96
C ALA A 418 -33.58 27.43 -2.46
N ILE A 419 -33.26 28.56 -3.08
CA ILE A 419 -33.86 29.85 -2.80
C ILE A 419 -34.83 30.25 -3.91
N GLU A 420 -35.70 31.26 -3.62
CA GLU A 420 -36.73 31.71 -4.57
C GLU A 420 -36.15 32.15 -5.92
N ASP A 421 -34.98 32.78 -5.91
CA ASP A 421 -34.30 33.20 -7.14
C ASP A 421 -33.89 32.05 -8.05
N ASP A 422 -33.61 30.86 -7.50
CA ASP A 422 -33.30 29.67 -8.29
C ASP A 422 -34.52 29.18 -9.08
N CYS A 423 -35.73 29.41 -8.55
CA CYS A 423 -36.99 29.02 -9.18
C CYS A 423 -37.50 30.04 -10.19
N ASN A 424 -37.13 31.32 -10.06
CA ASN A 424 -37.63 32.39 -10.90
C ASN A 424 -37.22 32.31 -12.38
N VAL A 425 -36.14 31.59 -12.66
CA VAL A 425 -35.63 31.40 -14.03
C VAL A 425 -36.66 30.67 -14.91
N ILE A 426 -37.37 29.69 -14.35
CA ILE A 426 -38.37 28.92 -15.10
C ILE A 426 -39.57 29.78 -15.55
N VAL A 427 -39.90 30.83 -14.80
CA VAL A 427 -40.97 31.74 -15.15
C VAL A 427 -40.66 32.53 -16.42
N LYS A 428 -39.37 32.88 -16.61
CA LYS A 428 -38.89 33.58 -17.82
C LYS A 428 -39.03 32.67 -19.04
N TYR A 429 -38.62 31.40 -18.92
CA TYR A 429 -38.74 30.44 -20.01
C TYR A 429 -40.20 30.11 -20.34
N LYS A 430 -41.04 29.99 -19.32
CA LYS A 430 -42.49 29.82 -19.52
C LYS A 430 -43.11 30.96 -20.34
N SER A 431 -42.75 32.21 -20.06
CA SER A 431 -43.30 33.38 -20.80
C SER A 431 -42.82 33.38 -22.27
N ARG A 432 -41.61 32.92 -22.55
CA ARG A 432 -41.10 32.81 -23.92
C ARG A 432 -41.74 31.69 -24.74
N ASN A 433 -42.17 30.62 -24.07
CA ASN A 433 -42.72 29.42 -24.68
C ASN A 433 -44.27 29.34 -24.54
N CYS A 434 -44.98 30.40 -24.13
CA CYS A 434 -46.39 30.38 -23.77
C CYS A 434 -47.30 29.96 -24.91
N GLU A 435 -46.91 30.14 -26.17
CA GLU A 435 -47.68 29.70 -27.34
C GLU A 435 -47.52 28.17 -27.63
N LYS A 436 -46.41 27.60 -27.19
CA LYS A 436 -46.07 26.18 -27.43
C LYS A 436 -46.35 25.27 -26.22
N CYS A 437 -46.29 25.84 -25.03
CA CYS A 437 -46.45 25.11 -23.77
C CYS A 437 -47.91 25.23 -23.26
N LYS A 438 -48.72 24.20 -23.47
CA LYS A 438 -50.13 24.19 -22.98
C LYS A 438 -50.24 23.93 -21.48
N LYS A 439 -49.24 23.34 -20.84
CA LYS A 439 -49.16 23.14 -19.38
C LYS A 439 -47.72 23.21 -18.93
N SER A 440 -47.44 24.01 -17.95
CA SER A 440 -46.16 24.05 -17.22
C SER A 440 -46.47 23.90 -15.73
N TYR A 441 -45.71 23.03 -15.07
CA TYR A 441 -45.75 22.83 -13.65
C TYR A 441 -44.40 23.36 -13.10
N ILE A 442 -44.46 24.10 -12.02
CA ILE A 442 -43.30 24.59 -11.26
C ILE A 442 -43.04 23.57 -10.19
#